data_08857f541dfbc56bfd46bb34a3f15ac0
#
_entry.id   08857f541dfbc56bfd46bb34a3f15ac0
#
_cell.length_a   1.000
_cell.length_b   1.000
_cell.length_c   1.000
_cell.angle_alpha   90.00
_cell.angle_beta   90.00
_cell.angle_gamma   90.00
#
_symmetry.space_group_name_H-M   'P 1'
#
loop_
_entity.id
_entity.type
_entity.pdbx_description
1 polymer ?
#
loop_
_entity_poly.entity_id
_entity_poly.type
_entity_poly.pdbx_seq_one_letter_code
_entity_poly.pdbx_strand_id
1 'polypeptide(L)'
;MNPNATETFDAFSGLDLLSSAVVLVDAKLIIRHLNPAAQNLFAVSSRQLLGHPLQRLMGEPPELAAALDNALKNNWGHTGHNILIELAQDVQLHVDCTVTPVETNNARLLLEVRPIDQQLKAAREEQLAQQQQASRELVRNLAHEIKNPLGGIRGSAQLLERELASDQLKEYTQVIIQEADRLQDLMQRLLSSHRVMQPALANIHEILERVRRLIHAEYHAVTVHRDYDTSFPDITGDREQLLQAILNIARNAAQAIMGNPPVAVSVNDDDESAPGSAMAGPATARPSGGAGKGEIVFRTRAARRVTLAKKHYQLALELQVIDNGPGIPENIRDQIFYPLVSGRENGSGLGLTIAQSFIQQHGGTIEVTSRPGRTCFSLMLPLTRRKKEEA
;
A
#
# COMPACT_ATOMS: atom_id res chain seq x y z
N MET A 1 46.25 -33.85 41.38
CA MET A 1 45.27 -33.82 40.28
C MET A 1 43.90 -33.60 40.91
N ASN A 2 43.40 -32.40 40.80
CA ASN A 2 42.13 -32.00 41.37
C ASN A 2 41.11 -31.92 40.22
N PRO A 3 40.13 -32.82 40.08
CA PRO A 3 39.15 -32.80 39.04
C PRO A 3 37.87 -32.14 39.55
N ASN A 4 37.81 -30.82 39.59
CA ASN A 4 36.55 -30.06 39.75
C ASN A 4 36.77 -28.58 39.44
N ALA A 5 37.18 -28.29 38.20
CA ALA A 5 36.87 -27.00 37.59
C ALA A 5 35.57 -27.18 36.77
N THR A 6 34.44 -27.15 37.47
CA THR A 6 33.14 -26.92 36.83
C THR A 6 33.24 -25.52 36.23
N GLU A 7 33.45 -25.42 34.91
CA GLU A 7 33.19 -24.25 34.14
C GLU A 7 31.68 -23.94 34.35
N THR A 8 31.39 -22.99 35.23
CA THR A 8 30.07 -22.36 35.29
C THR A 8 29.88 -21.62 33.96
N PHE A 9 29.32 -22.30 32.99
CA PHE A 9 28.79 -21.64 31.81
C PHE A 9 27.88 -20.54 32.29
N ASP A 10 28.31 -19.29 32.14
CA ASP A 10 27.48 -18.14 32.43
C ASP A 10 26.21 -18.25 31.53
N ALA A 11 25.03 -18.27 32.13
CA ALA A 11 23.76 -18.58 31.43
C ALA A 11 23.50 -17.68 30.21
N PHE A 12 24.29 -16.61 30.06
CA PHE A 12 24.15 -15.60 29.00
C PHE A 12 25.37 -15.53 28.05
N SER A 13 26.37 -16.43 28.19
CA SER A 13 27.59 -16.41 27.37
C SER A 13 27.33 -16.49 25.86
N GLY A 14 26.20 -17.08 25.43
CA GLY A 14 25.78 -17.10 24.03
C GLY A 14 25.39 -15.73 23.49
N LEU A 15 24.89 -14.80 24.33
CA LEU A 15 24.51 -13.45 23.92
C LEU A 15 25.73 -12.56 23.68
N ASP A 16 26.87 -12.89 24.27
CA ASP A 16 28.13 -12.15 24.13
C ASP A 16 28.76 -12.33 22.73
N LEU A 17 28.32 -13.34 21.99
CA LEU A 17 28.76 -13.59 20.61
C LEU A 17 27.95 -12.81 19.58
N LEU A 18 26.85 -12.17 19.98
CA LEU A 18 26.00 -11.41 19.09
C LEU A 18 26.62 -10.04 18.75
N SER A 19 26.54 -9.67 17.49
CA SER A 19 26.96 -8.34 17.00
C SER A 19 25.94 -7.24 17.30
N SER A 20 24.68 -7.60 17.58
CA SER A 20 23.65 -6.66 18.02
C SER A 20 23.79 -6.36 19.50
N ALA A 21 23.49 -5.12 19.90
CA ALA A 21 23.50 -4.73 21.30
C ALA A 21 22.33 -5.38 22.04
N VAL A 22 22.64 -6.20 23.07
CA VAL A 22 21.63 -6.91 23.86
C VAL A 22 21.72 -6.50 25.32
N VAL A 23 20.57 -6.17 25.90
CA VAL A 23 20.41 -5.84 27.31
C VAL A 23 19.34 -6.75 27.91
N LEU A 24 19.62 -7.42 29.03
CA LEU A 24 18.63 -8.18 29.79
C LEU A 24 18.24 -7.41 31.04
N VAL A 25 16.93 -7.35 31.30
CA VAL A 25 16.40 -6.71 32.51
C VAL A 25 15.41 -7.63 33.23
N ASP A 26 15.29 -7.43 34.54
CA ASP A 26 14.30 -8.13 35.37
C ASP A 26 12.91 -7.46 35.31
N ALA A 27 11.96 -7.98 36.11
CA ALA A 27 10.59 -7.44 36.21
C ALA A 27 10.53 -6.00 36.76
N LYS A 28 11.59 -5.51 37.41
CA LYS A 28 11.70 -4.13 37.90
C LYS A 28 12.50 -3.25 36.95
N LEU A 29 12.77 -3.71 35.74
CA LEU A 29 13.62 -3.06 34.73
C LEU A 29 15.05 -2.78 35.23
N ILE A 30 15.56 -3.62 36.13
CA ILE A 30 16.96 -3.57 36.58
C ILE A 30 17.82 -4.38 35.59
N ILE A 31 18.91 -3.81 35.13
CA ILE A 31 19.84 -4.42 34.20
C ILE A 31 20.54 -5.62 34.84
N ARG A 32 20.40 -6.79 34.20
CA ARG A 32 20.99 -8.06 34.63
C ARG A 32 22.14 -8.53 33.75
N HIS A 33 22.16 -8.10 32.49
CA HIS A 33 23.24 -8.44 31.57
C HIS A 33 23.33 -7.38 30.46
N LEU A 34 24.57 -7.06 30.04
CA LEU A 34 24.90 -6.29 28.84
C LEU A 34 25.98 -7.05 28.08
N ASN A 35 25.70 -7.37 26.81
CA ASN A 35 26.70 -7.97 25.97
C ASN A 35 27.78 -6.95 25.51
N PRO A 36 28.93 -7.41 24.97
CA PRO A 36 30.00 -6.52 24.51
C PRO A 36 29.54 -5.50 23.45
N ALA A 37 28.60 -5.87 22.57
CA ALA A 37 28.06 -4.98 21.57
C ALA A 37 27.25 -3.83 22.21
N ALA A 38 26.46 -4.10 23.27
CA ALA A 38 25.75 -3.06 24.03
C ALA A 38 26.72 -2.15 24.77
N GLN A 39 27.76 -2.70 25.38
CA GLN A 39 28.80 -1.90 26.05
C GLN A 39 29.49 -0.94 25.08
N ASN A 40 29.79 -1.40 23.86
CA ASN A 40 30.39 -0.57 22.81
C ASN A 40 29.41 0.51 22.29
N LEU A 41 28.15 0.13 22.04
CA LEU A 41 27.13 1.04 21.51
C LEU A 41 26.87 2.22 22.46
N PHE A 42 26.75 1.92 23.77
CA PHE A 42 26.45 2.90 24.79
C PHE A 42 27.69 3.54 25.42
N ALA A 43 28.89 3.10 25.02
CA ALA A 43 30.18 3.52 25.57
C ALA A 43 30.24 3.38 27.11
N VAL A 44 29.71 2.28 27.66
CA VAL A 44 29.62 2.02 29.10
C VAL A 44 30.16 0.63 29.44
N SER A 45 30.68 0.49 30.67
CA SER A 45 31.09 -0.81 31.18
C SER A 45 29.94 -1.54 31.87
N SER A 46 29.82 -2.84 31.65
CA SER A 46 28.83 -3.68 32.34
C SER A 46 28.92 -3.53 33.87
N ARG A 47 30.12 -3.39 34.44
CA ARG A 47 30.32 -3.22 35.88
C ARG A 47 29.64 -1.96 36.44
N GLN A 48 29.46 -0.92 35.64
CA GLN A 48 28.84 0.35 36.07
C GLN A 48 27.32 0.32 36.03
N LEU A 49 26.75 -0.60 35.24
CA LEU A 49 25.31 -0.59 34.96
C LEU A 49 24.57 -1.85 35.46
N LEU A 50 25.29 -2.95 35.73
CA LEU A 50 24.67 -4.12 36.35
C LEU A 50 24.04 -3.77 37.69
N GLY A 51 22.78 -4.14 37.89
CA GLY A 51 22.02 -3.84 39.09
C GLY A 51 21.40 -2.43 39.11
N HIS A 52 21.59 -1.61 38.08
CA HIS A 52 20.96 -0.28 37.98
C HIS A 52 19.73 -0.31 37.08
N PRO A 53 18.81 0.66 37.23
CA PRO A 53 17.63 0.77 36.36
C PRO A 53 18.01 1.01 34.91
N LEU A 54 17.24 0.46 33.97
CA LEU A 54 17.37 0.64 32.52
C LEU A 54 17.34 2.11 32.10
N GLN A 55 16.57 2.92 32.82
CA GLN A 55 16.47 4.38 32.63
C GLN A 55 17.82 5.10 32.66
N ARG A 56 18.76 4.59 33.44
CA ARG A 56 20.12 5.17 33.50
C ARG A 56 20.93 4.95 32.23
N LEU A 57 20.56 3.92 31.45
CA LEU A 57 21.23 3.59 30.17
C LEU A 57 20.57 4.28 28.97
N MET A 58 19.25 4.31 28.93
CA MET A 58 18.49 4.69 27.74
C MET A 58 17.53 5.87 27.96
N GLY A 59 17.51 6.48 29.16
CA GLY A 59 16.51 7.46 29.52
C GLY A 59 15.10 6.88 29.64
N GLU A 60 14.09 7.73 29.48
CA GLU A 60 12.67 7.34 29.49
C GLU A 60 11.96 7.77 28.19
N PRO A 61 12.33 7.25 27.00
CA PRO A 61 11.57 7.54 25.80
C PRO A 61 10.14 7.01 25.96
N PRO A 62 9.09 7.82 25.73
CA PRO A 62 7.71 7.42 25.99
C PRO A 62 7.28 6.20 25.17
N GLU A 63 7.85 6.03 23.99
CA GLU A 63 7.62 4.88 23.11
C GLU A 63 8.20 3.59 23.68
N LEU A 64 9.40 3.66 24.28
CA LEU A 64 10.04 2.51 24.91
C LEU A 64 9.34 2.14 26.23
N ALA A 65 8.94 3.13 27.02
CA ALA A 65 8.22 2.91 28.28
C ALA A 65 6.91 2.15 28.05
N ALA A 66 6.14 2.53 27.03
CA ALA A 66 4.90 1.83 26.66
C ALA A 66 5.17 0.39 26.18
N ALA A 67 6.24 0.16 25.43
CA ALA A 67 6.65 -1.15 24.96
C ALA A 67 7.05 -2.09 26.10
N LEU A 68 7.84 -1.58 27.05
CA LEU A 68 8.28 -2.33 28.23
C LEU A 68 7.10 -2.73 29.13
N ASP A 69 6.18 -1.80 29.39
CA ASP A 69 4.99 -2.06 30.20
C ASP A 69 4.08 -3.12 29.55
N ASN A 70 3.86 -3.03 28.24
CA ASN A 70 3.11 -4.05 27.49
C ASN A 70 3.80 -5.41 27.48
N ALA A 71 5.11 -5.47 27.33
CA ALA A 71 5.85 -6.72 27.33
C ALA A 71 5.82 -7.41 28.69
N LEU A 72 5.89 -6.65 29.79
CA LEU A 72 5.77 -7.19 31.15
C LEU A 72 4.36 -7.68 31.50
N LYS A 73 3.31 -6.96 31.04
CA LYS A 73 1.91 -7.28 31.41
C LYS A 73 1.30 -8.35 30.52
N ASN A 74 1.58 -8.28 29.21
CA ASN A 74 0.87 -9.08 28.19
C ASN A 74 1.75 -10.18 27.60
N ASN A 75 3.02 -10.26 27.97
CA ASN A 75 4.00 -11.21 27.42
C ASN A 75 4.15 -11.12 25.88
N TRP A 76 4.00 -9.90 25.32
CA TRP A 76 4.10 -9.65 23.88
C TRP A 76 5.39 -8.90 23.55
N GLY A 77 6.12 -9.43 22.57
CA GLY A 77 7.27 -8.72 22.00
C GLY A 77 6.82 -7.48 21.22
N HIS A 78 7.61 -6.41 21.31
CA HIS A 78 7.35 -5.16 20.60
C HIS A 78 8.64 -4.66 19.94
N THR A 79 8.53 -4.14 18.73
CA THR A 79 9.64 -3.47 18.05
C THR A 79 9.30 -2.01 17.86
N GLY A 80 10.04 -1.13 18.53
CA GLY A 80 10.00 0.31 18.32
C GLY A 80 11.04 0.71 17.27
N HIS A 81 10.63 1.55 16.33
CA HIS A 81 11.51 2.06 15.28
C HIS A 81 11.83 3.53 15.51
N ASN A 82 13.08 3.90 15.22
CA ASN A 82 13.56 5.28 15.29
C ASN A 82 13.37 5.94 16.67
N ILE A 83 13.65 5.18 17.72
CA ILE A 83 13.59 5.71 19.09
C ILE A 83 14.82 6.59 19.32
N LEU A 84 14.59 7.81 19.80
CA LEU A 84 15.65 8.72 20.21
C LEU A 84 16.08 8.41 21.66
N ILE A 85 17.33 8.02 21.83
CA ILE A 85 17.93 7.78 23.14
C ILE A 85 18.95 8.90 23.40
N GLU A 86 18.84 9.54 24.56
CA GLU A 86 19.83 10.50 25.02
C GLU A 86 20.88 9.78 25.89
N LEU A 87 22.10 9.71 25.35
CA LEU A 87 23.25 9.17 26.07
C LEU A 87 23.87 10.24 26.98
N ALA A 88 24.62 9.79 28.01
CA ALA A 88 25.42 10.72 28.79
C ALA A 88 26.34 11.55 27.87
N GLN A 89 26.47 12.88 28.10
CA GLN A 89 27.22 13.87 27.31
C GLN A 89 26.47 14.48 26.10
N ASP A 90 25.14 14.62 26.13
CA ASP A 90 24.32 15.24 25.06
C ASP A 90 24.45 14.55 23.69
N VAL A 91 24.87 13.28 23.65
CA VAL A 91 24.89 12.50 22.43
C VAL A 91 23.52 11.87 22.20
N GLN A 92 22.86 12.25 21.13
CA GLN A 92 21.59 11.66 20.69
C GLN A 92 21.84 10.49 19.74
N LEU A 93 21.24 9.34 20.05
CA LEU A 93 21.36 8.13 19.24
C LEU A 93 19.97 7.69 18.79
N HIS A 94 19.79 7.56 17.48
CA HIS A 94 18.59 6.96 16.90
C HIS A 94 18.77 5.45 16.81
N VAL A 95 17.84 4.69 17.40
CA VAL A 95 17.91 3.22 17.43
C VAL A 95 16.56 2.58 17.08
N ASP A 96 16.64 1.37 16.52
CA ASP A 96 15.53 0.43 16.55
C ASP A 96 15.71 -0.46 17.79
N CYS A 97 14.66 -0.60 18.58
CA CYS A 97 14.68 -1.41 19.80
C CYS A 97 13.58 -2.47 19.75
N THR A 98 13.98 -3.74 19.82
CA THR A 98 13.05 -4.86 19.95
C THR A 98 13.05 -5.33 21.39
N VAL A 99 11.89 -5.34 22.04
CA VAL A 99 11.66 -5.84 23.38
C VAL A 99 11.00 -7.22 23.28
N THR A 100 11.66 -8.24 23.79
CA THR A 100 11.18 -9.63 23.78
C THR A 100 11.03 -10.13 25.21
N PRO A 101 9.85 -10.59 25.65
CA PRO A 101 9.69 -11.27 26.92
C PRO A 101 10.51 -12.57 26.95
N VAL A 102 11.20 -12.81 28.06
CA VAL A 102 11.99 -14.03 28.28
C VAL A 102 11.71 -14.58 29.67
N GLU A 103 11.64 -15.89 29.79
CA GLU A 103 11.43 -16.56 31.06
C GLU A 103 12.73 -17.21 31.52
N THR A 104 13.56 -16.42 32.22
CA THR A 104 14.78 -16.94 32.87
C THR A 104 14.74 -16.57 34.36
N ASN A 105 15.53 -17.30 35.17
CA ASN A 105 15.54 -17.07 36.63
C ASN A 105 15.92 -15.63 37.03
N ASN A 106 16.69 -14.91 36.18
CA ASN A 106 17.23 -13.59 36.50
C ASN A 106 16.83 -12.49 35.53
N ALA A 107 16.12 -12.79 34.42
CA ALA A 107 15.68 -11.78 33.46
C ALA A 107 14.25 -12.03 33.01
N ARG A 108 13.52 -10.98 32.71
CA ARG A 108 12.14 -11.00 32.22
C ARG A 108 11.99 -10.41 30.83
N LEU A 109 12.86 -9.48 30.45
CA LEU A 109 12.85 -8.89 29.12
C LEU A 109 14.27 -8.92 28.51
N LEU A 110 14.32 -9.18 27.22
CA LEU A 110 15.49 -9.01 26.35
C LEU A 110 15.22 -7.80 25.47
N LEU A 111 16.11 -6.82 25.50
CA LEU A 111 16.12 -5.67 24.61
C LEU A 111 17.25 -5.88 23.60
N GLU A 112 16.91 -5.93 22.32
CA GLU A 112 17.85 -5.88 21.22
C GLU A 112 17.84 -4.48 20.64
N VAL A 113 18.98 -3.80 20.64
CA VAL A 113 19.14 -2.40 20.21
C VAL A 113 20.06 -2.34 18.99
N ARG A 114 19.58 -1.71 17.93
CA ARG A 114 20.35 -1.51 16.69
C ARG A 114 20.43 -0.03 16.36
N PRO A 115 21.64 0.55 16.24
CA PRO A 115 21.76 1.94 15.84
C PRO A 115 21.28 2.10 14.40
N ILE A 116 20.56 3.22 14.15
CA ILE A 116 20.16 3.60 12.80
C ILE A 116 21.26 4.50 12.26
N ASP A 117 21.97 4.00 11.26
CA ASP A 117 22.88 4.85 10.50
C ASP A 117 22.05 5.76 9.57
N GLN A 118 21.74 6.97 10.08
CA GLN A 118 20.94 7.96 9.35
C GLN A 118 21.64 8.41 8.06
N GLN A 119 22.96 8.43 8.02
CA GLN A 119 23.70 8.81 6.81
C GLN A 119 23.57 7.74 5.72
N LEU A 120 23.73 6.47 6.11
CA LEU A 120 23.54 5.35 5.18
C LEU A 120 22.10 5.25 4.68
N LYS A 121 21.13 5.51 5.56
CA LYS A 121 19.71 5.52 5.20
C LYS A 121 19.38 6.67 4.27
N ALA A 122 19.84 7.88 4.57
CA ALA A 122 19.67 9.06 3.72
C ALA A 122 20.34 8.88 2.34
N ALA A 123 21.57 8.37 2.30
CA ALA A 123 22.26 8.06 1.05
C ALA A 123 21.54 7.00 0.21
N ARG A 124 20.97 5.98 0.84
CA ARG A 124 20.19 4.94 0.15
C ARG A 124 18.85 5.47 -0.37
N GLU A 125 18.18 6.33 0.40
CA GLU A 125 16.94 7.00 -0.02
C GLU A 125 17.22 7.95 -1.20
N GLU A 126 18.32 8.69 -1.16
CA GLU A 126 18.75 9.57 -2.25
C GLU A 126 19.11 8.78 -3.51
N GLN A 127 19.84 7.68 -3.37
CA GLN A 127 20.16 6.80 -4.50
C GLN A 127 18.90 6.21 -5.14
N LEU A 128 17.94 5.76 -4.34
CA LEU A 128 16.66 5.26 -4.84
C LEU A 128 15.86 6.36 -5.55
N ALA A 129 15.85 7.58 -4.99
CA ALA A 129 15.17 8.72 -5.63
C ALA A 129 15.81 9.09 -6.96
N GLN A 130 17.15 9.13 -7.05
CA GLN A 130 17.88 9.38 -8.28
C GLN A 130 17.62 8.29 -9.33
N GLN A 131 17.62 7.02 -8.94
CA GLN A 131 17.33 5.91 -9.84
C GLN A 131 15.88 5.97 -10.38
N GLN A 132 14.92 6.33 -9.53
CA GLN A 132 13.54 6.54 -9.94
C GLN A 132 13.40 7.73 -10.90
N GLN A 133 14.12 8.82 -10.64
CA GLN A 133 14.10 9.99 -11.51
C GLN A 133 14.71 9.70 -12.89
N ALA A 134 15.87 9.04 -12.93
CA ALA A 134 16.50 8.62 -14.18
C ALA A 134 15.59 7.68 -15.00
N SER A 135 14.93 6.72 -14.33
CA SER A 135 13.94 5.85 -14.98
C SER A 135 12.76 6.62 -15.56
N ARG A 136 12.25 7.63 -14.84
CA ARG A 136 11.16 8.50 -15.33
C ARG A 136 11.58 9.30 -16.57
N GLU A 137 12.77 9.85 -16.58
CA GLU A 137 13.29 10.62 -17.71
C GLU A 137 13.52 9.74 -18.95
N LEU A 138 14.06 8.53 -18.75
CA LEU A 138 14.19 7.54 -19.82
C LEU A 138 12.85 7.17 -20.44
N VAL A 139 11.85 6.84 -19.63
CA VAL A 139 10.50 6.50 -20.10
C VAL A 139 9.87 7.68 -20.85
N ARG A 140 10.07 8.91 -20.35
CA ARG A 140 9.55 10.12 -21.01
C ARG A 140 10.20 10.34 -22.39
N ASN A 141 11.53 10.22 -22.48
CA ASN A 141 12.26 10.41 -23.73
C ASN A 141 11.91 9.32 -24.75
N LEU A 142 11.88 8.04 -24.33
CA LEU A 142 11.45 6.93 -25.17
C LEU A 142 10.03 7.12 -25.72
N ALA A 143 9.12 7.61 -24.88
CA ALA A 143 7.76 7.84 -25.33
C ALA A 143 7.65 8.97 -26.37
N HIS A 144 8.43 10.04 -26.22
CA HIS A 144 8.51 11.08 -27.26
C HIS A 144 9.11 10.55 -28.57
N GLU A 145 10.15 9.72 -28.47
CA GLU A 145 10.79 9.12 -29.65
C GLU A 145 9.91 8.06 -30.33
N ILE A 146 9.04 7.37 -29.61
CA ILE A 146 8.07 6.41 -30.19
C ILE A 146 6.85 7.15 -30.76
N LYS A 147 6.39 8.23 -30.13
CA LYS A 147 5.25 9.01 -30.60
C LYS A 147 5.51 9.60 -32.01
N ASN A 148 6.74 10.01 -32.29
CA ASN A 148 7.10 10.62 -33.57
C ASN A 148 6.94 9.65 -34.77
N PRO A 149 7.51 8.44 -34.79
CA PRO A 149 7.31 7.48 -35.88
C PRO A 149 5.86 7.00 -36.00
N LEU A 150 5.14 6.83 -34.85
CA LEU A 150 3.71 6.48 -34.87
C LEU A 150 2.87 7.58 -35.53
N GLY A 151 3.19 8.86 -35.27
CA GLY A 151 2.57 9.99 -35.94
C GLY A 151 2.83 10.00 -37.44
N GLY A 152 4.05 9.65 -37.86
CA GLY A 152 4.42 9.48 -39.24
C GLY A 152 3.66 8.35 -39.96
N ILE A 153 3.59 7.17 -39.34
CA ILE A 153 2.83 6.00 -39.85
C ILE A 153 1.35 6.34 -40.00
N ARG A 154 0.74 6.95 -38.95
CA ARG A 154 -0.64 7.39 -38.99
C ARG A 154 -0.90 8.40 -40.13
N GLY A 155 -0.04 9.44 -40.23
CA GLY A 155 -0.18 10.47 -41.25
C GLY A 155 -0.05 9.92 -42.67
N SER A 156 0.91 9.01 -42.89
CA SER A 156 1.09 8.33 -44.18
C SER A 156 -0.11 7.46 -44.55
N ALA A 157 -0.68 6.72 -43.56
CA ALA A 157 -1.85 5.90 -43.79
C ALA A 157 -3.10 6.77 -44.12
N GLN A 158 -3.24 7.94 -43.46
CA GLN A 158 -4.32 8.89 -43.78
C GLN A 158 -4.19 9.51 -45.18
N LEU A 159 -2.98 9.82 -45.61
CA LEU A 159 -2.75 10.32 -46.95
C LEU A 159 -3.04 9.23 -47.99
N LEU A 160 -2.57 8.01 -47.75
CA LEU A 160 -2.82 6.88 -48.64
C LEU A 160 -4.33 6.57 -48.72
N GLU A 161 -5.09 6.65 -47.61
CA GLU A 161 -6.55 6.43 -47.61
C GLU A 161 -7.29 7.39 -48.55
N ARG A 162 -6.80 8.65 -48.67
CA ARG A 162 -7.39 9.66 -49.57
C ARG A 162 -7.14 9.38 -51.06
N GLU A 163 -6.01 8.77 -51.38
CA GLU A 163 -5.64 8.43 -52.74
C GLU A 163 -6.22 7.10 -53.24
N LEU A 164 -6.64 6.24 -52.31
CA LEU A 164 -7.23 4.94 -52.65
C LEU A 164 -8.64 5.06 -53.19
N ALA A 165 -8.89 4.53 -54.38
CA ALA A 165 -10.24 4.47 -54.97
C ALA A 165 -11.06 3.27 -54.49
N SER A 166 -10.40 2.21 -54.00
CA SER A 166 -11.05 0.96 -53.52
C SER A 166 -11.35 1.00 -52.03
N ASP A 167 -12.60 0.84 -51.69
CA ASP A 167 -13.03 0.76 -50.26
C ASP A 167 -12.39 -0.41 -49.52
N GLN A 168 -12.15 -1.53 -50.23
CA GLN A 168 -11.48 -2.70 -49.66
C GLN A 168 -10.02 -2.40 -49.27
N LEU A 169 -9.32 -1.54 -50.01
CA LEU A 169 -7.96 -1.11 -49.68
C LEU A 169 -7.97 -0.06 -48.56
N LYS A 170 -9.03 0.75 -48.42
CA LYS A 170 -9.20 1.70 -47.31
C LYS A 170 -9.35 0.99 -45.97
N GLU A 171 -9.92 -0.21 -45.95
CA GLU A 171 -10.04 -1.01 -44.71
C GLU A 171 -8.66 -1.29 -44.12
N TYR A 172 -7.63 -1.59 -44.92
CA TYR A 172 -6.27 -1.78 -44.44
C TYR A 172 -5.65 -0.50 -43.86
N THR A 173 -5.87 0.65 -44.50
CA THR A 173 -5.37 1.93 -43.96
C THR A 173 -6.05 2.32 -42.68
N GLN A 174 -7.33 2.04 -42.53
CA GLN A 174 -8.07 2.24 -41.27
C GLN A 174 -7.53 1.38 -40.14
N VAL A 175 -7.20 0.11 -40.40
CA VAL A 175 -6.55 -0.76 -39.41
C VAL A 175 -5.21 -0.18 -38.96
N ILE A 176 -4.37 0.30 -39.90
CA ILE A 176 -3.07 0.92 -39.59
C ILE A 176 -3.27 2.17 -38.70
N ILE A 177 -4.23 3.03 -39.04
CA ILE A 177 -4.55 4.23 -38.26
C ILE A 177 -5.01 3.85 -36.84
N GLN A 178 -5.92 2.88 -36.74
CA GLN A 178 -6.42 2.41 -35.44
C GLN A 178 -5.33 1.84 -34.55
N GLU A 179 -4.44 1.00 -35.09
CA GLU A 179 -3.32 0.45 -34.35
C GLU A 179 -2.29 1.51 -33.96
N ALA A 180 -2.02 2.49 -34.81
CA ALA A 180 -1.15 3.61 -34.46
C ALA A 180 -1.74 4.46 -33.33
N ASP A 181 -3.04 4.77 -33.37
CA ASP A 181 -3.75 5.47 -32.32
C ASP A 181 -3.74 4.67 -31.01
N ARG A 182 -3.97 3.36 -31.08
CA ARG A 182 -3.90 2.46 -29.93
C ARG A 182 -2.53 2.45 -29.26
N LEU A 183 -1.46 2.40 -30.04
CA LEU A 183 -0.07 2.47 -29.53
C LEU A 183 0.23 3.83 -28.90
N GLN A 184 -0.24 4.93 -29.50
CA GLN A 184 -0.09 6.26 -28.91
C GLN A 184 -0.82 6.37 -27.56
N ASP A 185 -2.02 5.83 -27.44
CA ASP A 185 -2.78 5.79 -26.18
C ASP A 185 -2.07 4.97 -25.11
N LEU A 186 -1.50 3.81 -25.46
CA LEU A 186 -0.70 3.00 -24.55
C LEU A 186 0.52 3.77 -24.02
N MET A 187 1.24 4.42 -24.89
CA MET A 187 2.39 5.27 -24.53
C MET A 187 2.00 6.43 -23.64
N GLN A 188 0.87 7.09 -23.90
CA GLN A 188 0.36 8.17 -23.08
C GLN A 188 0.00 7.70 -21.67
N ARG A 189 -0.57 6.51 -21.54
CA ARG A 189 -0.90 5.89 -20.25
C ARG A 189 0.37 5.53 -19.46
N LEU A 190 1.40 5.00 -20.11
CA LEU A 190 2.72 4.75 -19.50
C LEU A 190 3.36 6.04 -18.97
N LEU A 191 3.30 7.12 -19.74
CA LEU A 191 3.82 8.43 -19.34
C LEU A 191 3.06 9.03 -18.15
N SER A 192 1.74 8.86 -18.10
CA SER A 192 0.92 9.42 -17.02
C SER A 192 1.27 8.85 -15.66
N SER A 193 1.69 7.57 -15.59
CA SER A 193 2.10 6.91 -14.34
C SER A 193 3.38 7.50 -13.73
N HIS A 194 4.17 8.24 -14.52
CA HIS A 194 5.45 8.83 -14.12
C HIS A 194 5.38 10.36 -13.89
N ARG A 195 4.17 10.95 -13.98
CA ARG A 195 4.00 12.38 -13.71
C ARG A 195 4.27 12.70 -12.24
N VAL A 196 5.00 13.79 -11.99
CA VAL A 196 5.24 14.29 -10.63
C VAL A 196 3.90 14.72 -10.03
N MET A 197 3.59 14.20 -8.85
CA MET A 197 2.39 14.55 -8.10
C MET A 197 2.38 16.04 -7.75
N GLN A 198 1.25 16.71 -8.00
CA GLN A 198 0.99 18.10 -7.62
C GLN A 198 -0.07 18.12 -6.52
N PRO A 199 0.32 18.01 -5.23
CA PRO A 199 -0.64 17.91 -4.15
C PRO A 199 -1.37 19.23 -3.93
N ALA A 200 -2.69 19.17 -3.97
CA ALA A 200 -3.59 20.26 -3.63
C ALA A 200 -4.74 19.74 -2.76
N LEU A 201 -5.50 20.62 -2.15
CA LEU A 201 -6.76 20.23 -1.51
C LEU A 201 -7.76 19.82 -2.59
N ALA A 202 -8.32 18.64 -2.45
CA ALA A 202 -9.26 18.06 -3.39
C ALA A 202 -10.46 17.45 -2.66
N ASN A 203 -11.64 17.75 -3.12
CA ASN A 203 -12.86 17.10 -2.66
C ASN A 203 -13.03 15.77 -3.38
N ILE A 204 -12.99 14.67 -2.64
CA ILE A 204 -13.08 13.33 -3.22
C ILE A 204 -14.44 13.10 -3.90
N HIS A 205 -15.53 13.66 -3.36
CA HIS A 205 -16.86 13.48 -3.92
C HIS A 205 -17.02 14.21 -5.26
N GLU A 206 -16.36 15.35 -5.46
CA GLU A 206 -16.31 16.00 -6.78
C GLU A 206 -15.60 15.13 -7.82
N ILE A 207 -14.50 14.47 -7.42
CA ILE A 207 -13.77 13.55 -8.28
C ILE A 207 -14.67 12.36 -8.65
N LEU A 208 -15.35 11.76 -7.67
CA LEU A 208 -16.27 10.65 -7.88
C LEU A 208 -17.45 11.03 -8.80
N GLU A 209 -18.01 12.22 -8.64
CA GLU A 209 -19.09 12.70 -9.51
C GLU A 209 -18.60 12.94 -10.96
N ARG A 210 -17.36 13.36 -11.13
CA ARG A 210 -16.75 13.48 -12.47
C ARG A 210 -16.56 12.10 -13.11
N VAL A 211 -16.03 11.11 -12.34
CA VAL A 211 -15.91 9.74 -12.81
C VAL A 211 -17.27 9.14 -13.17
N ARG A 212 -18.27 9.33 -12.31
CA ARG A 212 -19.64 8.85 -12.55
C ARG A 212 -20.21 9.35 -13.87
N ARG A 213 -20.03 10.65 -14.15
CA ARG A 213 -20.49 11.25 -15.44
C ARG A 213 -19.76 10.66 -16.62
N LEU A 214 -18.44 10.40 -16.52
CA LEU A 214 -17.67 9.79 -17.59
C LEU A 214 -18.10 8.35 -17.86
N ILE A 215 -18.29 7.54 -16.80
CA ILE A 215 -18.77 6.16 -16.93
C ILE A 215 -20.17 6.13 -17.55
N HIS A 216 -21.07 7.01 -17.12
CA HIS A 216 -22.41 7.07 -17.69
C HIS A 216 -22.42 7.46 -19.18
N ALA A 217 -21.51 8.34 -19.60
CA ALA A 217 -21.37 8.73 -21.01
C ALA A 217 -20.76 7.62 -21.87
N GLU A 218 -19.85 6.81 -21.33
CA GLU A 218 -19.18 5.73 -22.06
C GLU A 218 -19.98 4.40 -22.04
N TYR A 219 -20.72 4.14 -20.94
CA TYR A 219 -21.39 2.86 -20.67
C TYR A 219 -22.84 3.07 -20.25
N HIS A 220 -23.73 3.34 -21.23
CA HIS A 220 -25.14 3.69 -20.98
C HIS A 220 -25.94 2.56 -20.28
N ALA A 221 -25.50 1.31 -20.39
CA ALA A 221 -26.18 0.15 -19.78
C ALA A 221 -25.77 -0.07 -18.30
N VAL A 222 -24.79 0.68 -17.78
CA VAL A 222 -24.29 0.56 -16.41
C VAL A 222 -24.81 1.70 -15.55
N THR A 223 -25.43 1.35 -14.42
CA THR A 223 -25.91 2.32 -13.44
C THR A 223 -24.88 2.49 -12.34
N VAL A 224 -24.52 3.76 -12.02
CA VAL A 224 -23.55 4.06 -10.94
C VAL A 224 -24.30 4.70 -9.77
N HIS A 225 -24.33 3.96 -8.64
CA HIS A 225 -24.93 4.38 -7.38
C HIS A 225 -23.92 5.12 -6.49
N ARG A 226 -24.42 5.96 -5.59
CA ARG A 226 -23.65 6.76 -4.63
C ARG A 226 -24.00 6.35 -3.22
N ASP A 227 -22.97 6.06 -2.43
CA ASP A 227 -23.09 5.78 -1.00
C ASP A 227 -21.98 6.54 -0.28
N TYR A 228 -22.12 7.86 -0.19
CA TYR A 228 -21.10 8.78 0.28
C TYR A 228 -21.31 9.16 1.73
N ASP A 229 -20.21 9.14 2.50
CA ASP A 229 -20.11 9.85 3.76
C ASP A 229 -19.78 11.33 3.48
N THR A 230 -20.82 12.18 3.47
CA THR A 230 -20.68 13.60 3.14
C THR A 230 -19.98 14.43 4.21
N SER A 231 -19.71 13.87 5.37
CA SER A 231 -18.96 14.54 6.46
C SER A 231 -17.45 14.57 6.21
N PHE A 232 -16.99 13.96 5.12
CA PHE A 232 -15.57 13.77 4.85
C PHE A 232 -14.90 15.09 4.44
N PRO A 233 -13.76 15.48 5.07
CA PRO A 233 -13.03 16.69 4.70
C PRO A 233 -12.29 16.50 3.37
N ASP A 234 -11.84 17.61 2.78
CA ASP A 234 -10.97 17.60 1.63
C ASP A 234 -9.66 16.86 1.93
N ILE A 235 -9.19 16.09 0.97
CA ILE A 235 -7.92 15.34 1.04
C ILE A 235 -6.81 16.12 0.37
N THR A 236 -5.57 15.94 0.83
CA THR A 236 -4.40 16.47 0.14
C THR A 236 -3.92 15.47 -0.89
N GLY A 237 -4.03 15.82 -2.18
CA GLY A 237 -3.65 14.92 -3.28
C GLY A 237 -3.67 15.60 -4.64
N ASP A 238 -3.19 14.90 -5.65
CA ASP A 238 -3.28 15.33 -7.05
C ASP A 238 -4.63 14.90 -7.62
N ARG A 239 -5.50 15.88 -7.87
CA ARG A 239 -6.86 15.67 -8.36
C ARG A 239 -6.93 14.86 -9.66
N GLU A 240 -6.01 15.11 -10.60
CA GLU A 240 -5.99 14.41 -11.89
C GLU A 240 -5.52 12.97 -11.75
N GLN A 241 -4.51 12.71 -10.90
CA GLN A 241 -4.05 11.35 -10.62
C GLN A 241 -5.14 10.53 -9.91
N LEU A 242 -5.82 11.10 -8.90
CA LEU A 242 -6.91 10.43 -8.21
C LEU A 242 -8.09 10.15 -9.14
N LEU A 243 -8.46 11.13 -9.98
CA LEU A 243 -9.50 10.95 -10.99
C LEU A 243 -9.14 9.81 -11.94
N GLN A 244 -7.90 9.77 -12.44
CA GLN A 244 -7.44 8.73 -13.36
C GLN A 244 -7.41 7.34 -12.69
N ALA A 245 -6.95 7.26 -11.44
CA ALA A 245 -6.95 6.01 -10.68
C ALA A 245 -8.35 5.42 -10.53
N ILE A 246 -9.29 6.24 -10.07
CA ILE A 246 -10.67 5.82 -9.85
C ILE A 246 -11.37 5.50 -11.18
N LEU A 247 -11.12 6.31 -12.23
CA LEU A 247 -11.66 6.07 -13.56
C LEU A 247 -11.17 4.74 -14.16
N ASN A 248 -9.90 4.40 -13.98
CA ASN A 248 -9.36 3.12 -14.44
C ASN A 248 -10.06 1.93 -13.76
N ILE A 249 -10.31 2.03 -12.46
CA ILE A 249 -11.02 0.98 -11.71
C ILE A 249 -12.48 0.90 -12.17
N ALA A 250 -13.16 2.05 -12.26
CA ALA A 250 -14.56 2.10 -12.67
C ALA A 250 -14.80 1.64 -14.12
N ARG A 251 -13.87 1.96 -15.04
CA ARG A 251 -13.89 1.40 -16.41
C ARG A 251 -13.71 -0.10 -16.43
N ASN A 252 -12.80 -0.64 -15.60
CA ASN A 252 -12.62 -2.07 -15.50
C ASN A 252 -13.88 -2.76 -14.99
N ALA A 253 -14.58 -2.19 -14.02
CA ALA A 253 -15.86 -2.67 -13.52
C ALA A 253 -16.94 -2.61 -14.62
N ALA A 254 -17.13 -1.47 -15.28
CA ALA A 254 -18.10 -1.34 -16.36
C ALA A 254 -17.85 -2.31 -17.54
N GLN A 255 -16.60 -2.48 -17.94
CA GLN A 255 -16.21 -3.39 -18.99
C GLN A 255 -16.41 -4.88 -18.58
N ALA A 256 -16.22 -5.21 -17.29
CA ALA A 256 -16.47 -6.58 -16.81
C ALA A 256 -17.96 -6.92 -16.87
N ILE A 257 -18.81 -5.97 -16.50
CA ILE A 257 -20.26 -6.07 -16.59
C ILE A 257 -20.72 -6.23 -18.05
N MET A 258 -20.17 -5.43 -18.97
CA MET A 258 -20.56 -5.46 -20.39
C MET A 258 -20.08 -6.73 -21.12
N GLY A 259 -18.94 -7.27 -20.74
CA GLY A 259 -18.38 -8.49 -21.34
C GLY A 259 -19.13 -9.77 -20.93
N ASN A 260 -19.69 -9.82 -19.73
CA ASN A 260 -20.52 -10.92 -19.23
C ASN A 260 -21.63 -10.31 -18.37
N PRO A 261 -22.88 -10.32 -18.81
CA PRO A 261 -24.00 -9.72 -18.08
C PRO A 261 -24.15 -10.38 -16.69
N PRO A 262 -24.49 -9.59 -15.67
CA PRO A 262 -24.52 -10.05 -14.29
C PRO A 262 -25.57 -11.13 -14.07
N VAL A 263 -25.20 -12.15 -13.30
CA VAL A 263 -26.17 -13.08 -12.72
C VAL A 263 -26.89 -12.34 -11.60
N ALA A 264 -28.21 -12.34 -11.59
CA ALA A 264 -29.01 -11.68 -10.57
C ALA A 264 -28.72 -12.30 -9.18
N VAL A 265 -27.91 -11.63 -8.40
CA VAL A 265 -27.68 -11.92 -6.98
C VAL A 265 -28.28 -10.77 -6.20
N SER A 266 -29.30 -11.05 -5.38
CA SER A 266 -29.86 -10.09 -4.43
C SER A 266 -28.79 -9.66 -3.45
N VAL A 267 -28.48 -8.36 -3.41
CA VAL A 267 -27.59 -7.76 -2.42
C VAL A 267 -28.34 -7.67 -1.10
N ASN A 268 -28.17 -8.63 -0.22
CA ASN A 268 -28.53 -8.45 1.18
C ASN A 268 -27.35 -7.76 1.89
N ASP A 269 -27.63 -6.55 2.38
CA ASP A 269 -26.76 -5.76 3.24
C ASP A 269 -26.72 -6.35 4.65
N ASP A 270 -26.04 -7.47 4.88
CA ASP A 270 -25.72 -7.92 6.24
C ASP A 270 -24.62 -8.96 6.16
N ASP A 271 -23.37 -8.52 6.31
CA ASP A 271 -22.28 -9.39 6.76
C ASP A 271 -21.27 -8.60 7.59
N GLU A 272 -21.77 -8.12 8.73
CA GLU A 272 -20.98 -7.83 9.93
C GLU A 272 -21.30 -8.94 10.91
N SER A 273 -20.48 -10.01 10.96
CA SER A 273 -20.39 -10.77 12.22
C SER A 273 -19.39 -11.91 12.15
N ALA A 274 -18.77 -12.07 13.27
CA ALA A 274 -17.85 -13.07 13.76
C ALA A 274 -18.34 -14.54 13.64
N PRO A 275 -17.43 -15.52 13.80
CA PRO A 275 -17.70 -16.92 13.53
C PRO A 275 -18.43 -17.62 14.70
N GLY A 276 -19.48 -18.36 14.38
CA GLY A 276 -20.06 -19.31 15.34
C GLY A 276 -21.47 -19.77 14.98
N SER A 277 -21.54 -21.02 14.64
CA SER A 277 -22.67 -21.93 14.72
C SER A 277 -23.38 -22.35 13.44
N ALA A 278 -23.20 -23.65 13.18
CA ALA A 278 -23.84 -24.45 12.16
C ALA A 278 -25.36 -24.62 12.38
N MET A 279 -26.13 -24.67 11.27
CA MET A 279 -27.12 -25.75 11.00
C MET A 279 -27.68 -25.58 9.59
N ALA A 280 -27.71 -26.69 8.88
CA ALA A 280 -28.12 -26.83 7.49
C ALA A 280 -29.65 -26.89 7.33
N GLY A 281 -30.15 -26.28 6.23
CA GLY A 281 -31.45 -26.56 5.65
C GLY A 281 -31.39 -26.32 4.13
N PRO A 282 -31.91 -27.21 3.26
CA PRO A 282 -31.72 -27.09 1.83
C PRO A 282 -32.68 -26.06 1.22
N ALA A 283 -32.13 -24.98 0.68
CA ALA A 283 -32.87 -24.00 -0.10
C ALA A 283 -32.83 -24.42 -1.59
N THR A 284 -33.96 -24.79 -2.10
CA THR A 284 -34.23 -25.07 -3.52
C THR A 284 -34.00 -23.81 -4.37
N ALA A 285 -32.96 -23.82 -5.19
CA ALA A 285 -32.72 -22.80 -6.20
C ALA A 285 -33.79 -22.88 -7.29
N ARG A 286 -34.57 -21.81 -7.46
CA ARG A 286 -35.34 -21.58 -8.69
C ARG A 286 -34.51 -20.64 -9.59
N PRO A 287 -34.25 -20.99 -10.85
CA PRO A 287 -33.63 -20.11 -11.81
C PRO A 287 -34.70 -19.16 -12.36
N SER A 288 -34.78 -17.94 -11.87
CA SER A 288 -35.49 -16.85 -12.55
C SER A 288 -34.51 -16.10 -13.43
N GLY A 289 -34.47 -16.42 -14.72
CA GLY A 289 -33.69 -15.72 -15.72
C GLY A 289 -34.25 -14.30 -15.94
N GLY A 290 -33.59 -13.33 -15.35
CA GLY A 290 -33.65 -11.91 -15.71
C GLY A 290 -32.22 -11.42 -15.78
N ALA A 291 -31.77 -10.94 -16.95
CA ALA A 291 -30.49 -10.27 -17.06
C ALA A 291 -30.49 -9.08 -16.07
N GLY A 292 -29.74 -9.19 -14.99
CA GLY A 292 -29.61 -8.12 -13.99
C GLY A 292 -29.00 -6.88 -14.64
N LYS A 293 -29.46 -5.68 -14.26
CA LYS A 293 -28.81 -4.44 -14.70
C LYS A 293 -27.39 -4.39 -14.15
N GLY A 294 -26.44 -3.95 -14.98
CA GLY A 294 -25.10 -3.71 -14.54
C GLY A 294 -25.04 -2.54 -13.54
N GLU A 295 -24.49 -2.78 -12.37
CA GLU A 295 -24.45 -1.80 -11.27
C GLU A 295 -23.05 -1.63 -10.73
N ILE A 296 -22.67 -0.37 -10.50
CA ILE A 296 -21.43 0.00 -9.79
C ILE A 296 -21.84 0.89 -8.62
N VAL A 297 -21.25 0.66 -7.45
CA VAL A 297 -21.47 1.49 -6.25
C VAL A 297 -20.17 2.17 -5.88
N PHE A 298 -20.19 3.50 -5.77
CA PHE A 298 -19.12 4.27 -5.15
C PHE A 298 -19.49 4.53 -3.70
N ARG A 299 -18.69 3.97 -2.80
CA ARG A 299 -18.90 4.08 -1.35
C ARG A 299 -17.70 4.78 -0.71
N THR A 300 -17.97 5.75 0.16
CA THR A 300 -16.93 6.41 0.98
C THR A 300 -17.23 6.22 2.46
N ARG A 301 -16.21 5.87 3.23
CA ARG A 301 -16.30 5.70 4.69
C ARG A 301 -15.05 6.24 5.38
N ALA A 302 -15.20 6.62 6.64
CA ALA A 302 -14.10 7.04 7.48
C ALA A 302 -13.48 5.85 8.21
N ALA A 303 -12.23 5.52 7.92
CA ALA A 303 -11.47 4.52 8.65
C ALA A 303 -10.59 5.19 9.72
N ARG A 304 -10.68 4.71 10.98
CA ARG A 304 -9.94 5.27 12.11
C ARG A 304 -8.79 4.34 12.52
N ARG A 305 -7.68 4.95 12.99
CA ARG A 305 -6.49 4.23 13.51
C ARG A 305 -5.92 3.23 12.50
N VAL A 306 -5.67 3.69 11.30
CA VAL A 306 -5.20 2.86 10.18
C VAL A 306 -3.68 2.96 10.06
N THR A 307 -3.02 1.84 9.78
CA THR A 307 -1.60 1.81 9.43
C THR A 307 -1.44 1.67 7.93
N LEU A 308 -0.94 2.72 7.27
CA LEU A 308 -0.66 2.73 5.82
C LEU A 308 0.83 2.97 5.60
N ALA A 309 1.47 2.17 4.75
CA ALA A 309 2.89 2.28 4.43
C ALA A 309 3.79 2.43 5.69
N LYS A 310 3.53 1.62 6.74
CA LYS A 310 4.23 1.63 8.05
C LYS A 310 4.05 2.91 8.88
N LYS A 311 3.11 3.80 8.52
CA LYS A 311 2.77 5.01 9.27
C LYS A 311 1.37 4.88 9.86
N HIS A 312 1.20 5.32 11.10
CA HIS A 312 -0.10 5.36 11.77
C HIS A 312 -0.84 6.65 11.45
N TYR A 313 -2.07 6.53 11.00
CA TYR A 313 -2.97 7.65 10.74
C TYR A 313 -4.20 7.55 11.63
N GLN A 314 -4.59 8.66 12.25
CA GLN A 314 -5.80 8.69 13.09
C GLN A 314 -7.08 8.56 12.26
N LEU A 315 -7.02 9.02 11.01
CA LEU A 315 -8.14 9.01 10.08
C LEU A 315 -7.63 8.78 8.66
N ALA A 316 -8.32 7.92 7.93
CA ALA A 316 -8.12 7.68 6.50
C ALA A 316 -9.46 7.63 5.78
N LEU A 317 -9.45 7.94 4.49
CA LEU A 317 -10.58 7.71 3.61
C LEU A 317 -10.52 6.27 3.11
N GLU A 318 -11.58 5.52 3.32
CA GLU A 318 -11.85 4.30 2.60
C GLU A 318 -12.82 4.61 1.45
N LEU A 319 -12.34 4.44 0.23
CA LEU A 319 -13.12 4.54 -0.99
C LEU A 319 -13.28 3.14 -1.60
N GLN A 320 -14.51 2.68 -1.74
CA GLN A 320 -14.83 1.41 -2.37
C GLN A 320 -15.51 1.62 -3.72
N VAL A 321 -15.04 0.89 -4.73
CA VAL A 321 -15.68 0.72 -6.03
C VAL A 321 -16.16 -0.71 -6.12
N ILE A 322 -17.48 -0.89 -6.05
CA ILE A 322 -18.12 -2.20 -5.98
C ILE A 322 -18.90 -2.43 -7.26
N ASP A 323 -18.70 -3.56 -7.92
CA ASP A 323 -19.46 -3.95 -9.11
C ASP A 323 -20.13 -5.32 -8.93
N ASN A 324 -21.20 -5.55 -9.70
CA ASN A 324 -21.94 -6.79 -9.74
C ASN A 324 -21.55 -7.69 -10.95
N GLY A 325 -20.36 -7.48 -11.48
CA GLY A 325 -19.83 -8.24 -12.62
C GLY A 325 -19.50 -9.70 -12.30
N PRO A 326 -18.90 -10.42 -13.27
CA PRO A 326 -18.63 -11.86 -13.17
C PRO A 326 -17.56 -12.23 -12.14
N GLY A 327 -16.86 -11.25 -11.57
CA GLY A 327 -15.71 -11.46 -10.69
C GLY A 327 -14.39 -11.56 -11.47
N ILE A 328 -13.29 -11.67 -10.71
CA ILE A 328 -11.94 -11.84 -11.24
C ILE A 328 -11.57 -13.31 -11.19
N PRO A 329 -11.14 -13.91 -12.32
CA PRO A 329 -10.68 -15.30 -12.35
C PRO A 329 -9.54 -15.55 -11.35
N GLU A 330 -9.55 -16.69 -10.67
CA GLU A 330 -8.57 -17.00 -9.62
C GLU A 330 -7.12 -17.04 -10.13
N ASN A 331 -6.92 -17.51 -11.35
CA ASN A 331 -5.60 -17.63 -11.99
C ASN A 331 -4.88 -16.29 -12.23
N ILE A 332 -5.60 -15.17 -12.25
CA ILE A 332 -5.02 -13.84 -12.46
C ILE A 332 -5.16 -12.92 -11.25
N ARG A 333 -5.91 -13.32 -10.20
CA ARG A 333 -6.26 -12.46 -9.05
C ARG A 333 -5.05 -11.83 -8.38
N ASP A 334 -3.99 -12.60 -8.15
CA ASP A 334 -2.79 -12.12 -7.50
C ASP A 334 -1.89 -11.26 -8.40
N GLN A 335 -2.18 -11.27 -9.71
CA GLN A 335 -1.37 -10.60 -10.72
C GLN A 335 -2.08 -9.42 -11.39
N ILE A 336 -3.31 -9.07 -10.99
CA ILE A 336 -4.10 -8.01 -11.65
C ILE A 336 -3.46 -6.62 -11.61
N PHE A 337 -2.54 -6.40 -10.66
CA PHE A 337 -1.76 -5.16 -10.54
C PHE A 337 -0.42 -5.20 -11.28
N TYR A 338 -0.03 -6.35 -11.85
CA TYR A 338 1.20 -6.43 -12.65
C TYR A 338 0.99 -5.81 -14.03
N PRO A 339 2.00 -5.12 -14.56
CA PRO A 339 1.91 -4.52 -15.89
C PRO A 339 1.63 -5.57 -16.96
N LEU A 340 0.79 -5.21 -17.94
CA LEU A 340 0.43 -6.04 -19.09
C LEU A 340 -0.36 -7.32 -18.76
N VAL A 341 -0.76 -7.54 -17.53
CA VAL A 341 -1.66 -8.63 -17.15
C VAL A 341 -3.10 -8.20 -17.43
N SER A 342 -3.77 -8.94 -18.27
CA SER A 342 -5.17 -8.70 -18.65
C SER A 342 -5.90 -10.02 -18.82
N GLY A 343 -7.09 -10.14 -18.24
CA GLY A 343 -8.01 -11.24 -18.47
C GLY A 343 -8.86 -11.07 -19.74
N ARG A 344 -8.57 -10.06 -20.58
CA ARG A 344 -9.33 -9.74 -21.81
C ARG A 344 -8.40 -9.62 -22.99
N GLU A 345 -8.87 -10.10 -24.17
CA GLU A 345 -8.10 -10.10 -25.42
C GLU A 345 -7.66 -8.68 -25.85
N ASN A 346 -8.46 -7.64 -25.57
CA ASN A 346 -8.17 -6.24 -25.94
C ASN A 346 -7.78 -5.36 -24.76
N GLY A 347 -7.49 -5.94 -23.58
CA GLY A 347 -7.11 -5.18 -22.39
C GLY A 347 -5.62 -4.80 -22.44
N SER A 348 -5.27 -3.52 -22.20
CA SER A 348 -3.87 -3.09 -22.13
C SER A 348 -3.11 -3.63 -20.91
N GLY A 349 -3.81 -4.12 -19.89
CA GLY A 349 -3.20 -4.58 -18.62
C GLY A 349 -2.50 -3.50 -17.81
N LEU A 350 -2.62 -2.21 -18.19
CA LEU A 350 -1.94 -1.09 -17.53
C LEU A 350 -2.83 -0.29 -16.57
N GLY A 351 -4.16 -0.38 -16.71
CA GLY A 351 -5.09 0.46 -15.97
C GLY A 351 -5.01 0.30 -14.46
N LEU A 352 -4.97 -0.93 -13.96
CA LEU A 352 -4.89 -1.21 -12.52
C LEU A 352 -3.49 -0.93 -11.95
N THR A 353 -2.44 -1.19 -12.72
CA THR A 353 -1.05 -0.84 -12.35
C THR A 353 -0.90 0.67 -12.15
N ILE A 354 -1.47 1.47 -13.06
CA ILE A 354 -1.47 2.94 -12.97
C ILE A 354 -2.29 3.40 -11.76
N ALA A 355 -3.46 2.79 -11.53
CA ALA A 355 -4.28 3.10 -10.36
C ALA A 355 -3.52 2.82 -9.05
N GLN A 356 -2.86 1.66 -8.94
CA GLN A 356 -2.05 1.31 -7.79
C GLN A 356 -0.90 2.30 -7.57
N SER A 357 -0.17 2.66 -8.64
CA SER A 357 0.93 3.61 -8.57
C SER A 357 0.47 4.99 -8.05
N PHE A 358 -0.66 5.50 -8.55
CA PHE A 358 -1.19 6.79 -8.09
C PHE A 358 -1.65 6.75 -6.64
N ILE A 359 -2.33 5.69 -6.22
CA ILE A 359 -2.75 5.54 -4.81
C ILE A 359 -1.53 5.44 -3.89
N GLN A 360 -0.48 4.70 -4.28
CA GLN A 360 0.77 4.60 -3.52
C GLN A 360 1.51 5.95 -3.43
N GLN A 361 1.53 6.76 -4.51
CA GLN A 361 2.10 8.11 -4.47
C GLN A 361 1.39 9.02 -3.47
N HIS A 362 0.09 8.78 -3.21
CA HIS A 362 -0.69 9.45 -2.19
C HIS A 362 -0.52 8.83 -0.79
N GLY A 363 0.43 7.91 -0.61
CA GLY A 363 0.64 7.19 0.66
C GLY A 363 -0.48 6.21 1.02
N GLY A 364 -1.33 5.87 0.06
CA GLY A 364 -2.45 4.96 0.22
C GLY A 364 -2.15 3.52 -0.19
N THR A 365 -3.14 2.65 -0.02
CA THR A 365 -3.13 1.25 -0.47
C THR A 365 -4.38 0.94 -1.28
N ILE A 366 -4.30 -0.07 -2.12
CA ILE A 366 -5.43 -0.61 -2.88
C ILE A 366 -5.50 -2.12 -2.66
N GLU A 367 -6.69 -2.59 -2.33
CA GLU A 367 -7.00 -4.00 -2.11
C GLU A 367 -8.19 -4.41 -2.98
N VAL A 368 -8.33 -5.70 -3.24
CA VAL A 368 -9.43 -6.25 -4.02
C VAL A 368 -10.00 -7.50 -3.35
N THR A 369 -11.31 -7.55 -3.24
CA THR A 369 -12.05 -8.77 -2.93
C THR A 369 -12.99 -9.06 -4.08
N SER A 370 -12.98 -10.28 -4.58
CA SER A 370 -13.78 -10.64 -5.76
C SER A 370 -14.38 -12.02 -5.64
N ARG A 371 -15.67 -12.08 -5.95
CA ARG A 371 -16.46 -13.30 -6.12
C ARG A 371 -17.44 -13.09 -7.29
N PRO A 372 -17.93 -14.12 -7.94
CA PRO A 372 -18.97 -13.97 -8.95
C PRO A 372 -20.15 -13.15 -8.41
N GLY A 373 -20.55 -12.11 -9.14
CA GLY A 373 -21.62 -11.18 -8.76
C GLY A 373 -21.19 -10.05 -7.80
N ARG A 374 -19.93 -10.01 -7.34
CA ARG A 374 -19.43 -8.91 -6.52
C ARG A 374 -17.92 -8.80 -6.58
N THR A 375 -17.41 -7.73 -7.19
CA THR A 375 -16.01 -7.30 -7.05
C THR A 375 -15.96 -5.97 -6.31
N CYS A 376 -15.09 -5.86 -5.33
CA CYS A 376 -14.89 -4.65 -4.54
C CYS A 376 -13.40 -4.29 -4.56
N PHE A 377 -13.10 -3.11 -5.08
CA PHE A 377 -11.80 -2.46 -4.94
C PHE A 377 -11.88 -1.45 -3.79
N SER A 378 -11.08 -1.67 -2.74
CA SER A 378 -10.99 -0.78 -1.57
C SER A 378 -9.69 0.02 -1.65
N LEU A 379 -9.82 1.34 -1.69
CA LEU A 379 -8.72 2.29 -1.73
C LEU A 379 -8.65 3.00 -0.38
N MET A 380 -7.49 2.91 0.28
CA MET A 380 -7.25 3.59 1.56
C MET A 380 -6.33 4.78 1.31
N LEU A 381 -6.78 5.99 1.64
CA LEU A 381 -6.02 7.22 1.47
C LEU A 381 -5.86 7.94 2.82
N PRO A 382 -4.62 8.29 3.23
CA PRO A 382 -4.40 8.94 4.51
C PRO A 382 -4.95 10.37 4.52
N LEU A 383 -5.56 10.76 5.63
CA LEU A 383 -5.90 12.15 5.90
C LEU A 383 -4.81 12.77 6.73
N THR A 384 -4.00 13.60 6.11
CA THR A 384 -3.03 14.43 6.82
C THR A 384 -3.73 15.70 7.30
N ARG A 385 -3.92 15.84 8.62
CA ARG A 385 -4.29 17.15 9.18
C ARG A 385 -3.14 18.11 8.92
N ARG A 386 -3.40 19.19 8.20
CA ARG A 386 -2.48 20.34 8.17
C ARG A 386 -2.25 20.78 9.61
N LYS A 387 -1.00 20.75 10.12
CA LYS A 387 -0.65 21.55 11.27
C LYS A 387 -1.08 22.97 10.92
N LYS A 388 -2.00 23.56 11.70
CA LYS A 388 -2.19 25.00 11.69
C LYS A 388 -0.79 25.57 12.02
N GLU A 389 -0.18 26.23 11.07
CA GLU A 389 0.88 27.17 11.35
C GLU A 389 0.25 28.21 12.27
N GLU A 390 0.70 28.20 13.51
CA GLU A 390 0.43 29.28 14.46
C GLU A 390 1.02 30.56 13.87
N ALA A 391 0.12 31.50 13.60
CA ALA A 391 0.45 32.87 13.21
C ALA A 391 1.00 33.65 14.41
#